data_c8fbdf6e7391d59d2ba33620babe114f
#
_entry.id   c8fbdf6e7391d59d2ba33620babe114f
#
_cell.length_a   1.000
_cell.length_b   1.000
_cell.length_c   1.000
_cell.angle_alpha   90.00
_cell.angle_beta   90.00
_cell.angle_gamma   90.00
#
_symmetry.space_group_name_H-M   'P 1'
#
loop_
_entity.id
_entity.type
_entity.pdbx_description
1 polymer ?
#
loop_
_entity_poly.entity_id
_entity_poly.type
_entity_poly.pdbx_seq_one_letter_code
_entity_poly.pdbx_strand_id
1 'polypeptide(L)'
;MLKSEIDELYFVRPYYLIPDGKVGHDAYAVIRETLRSMDKVALARVVLTNREHVIALEARDKGLMGMLLRYPYEVRAESEYFNDIQDVKITKDMLDLAKHIVEQKSGHFDSEKFEDESALQDLLQKKKSGQPIAKVASRTSGNVIDIMDALRASLKDSKPLSSKPVKPLAKKNPKAKSAAKRKAG
;
A
#
# COMPACT_ATOMS: atom_id res chain seq x y z
N MET A 1 0.85 24.59 10.79
CA MET A 1 -0.41 23.85 10.78
C MET A 1 -0.14 22.36 10.97
N LEU A 2 -1.12 21.55 11.37
CA LEU A 2 -0.97 20.09 11.41
C LEU A 2 -1.14 19.51 9.99
N LYS A 3 -0.48 18.38 9.72
CA LYS A 3 -0.63 17.69 8.43
C LYS A 3 -2.07 17.22 8.20
N SER A 4 -2.73 16.78 9.26
CA SER A 4 -4.13 16.34 9.24
C SER A 4 -5.16 17.43 8.91
N GLU A 5 -4.75 18.71 8.94
CA GLU A 5 -5.61 19.83 8.53
C GLU A 5 -5.67 20.01 7.00
N ILE A 6 -4.77 19.33 6.26
CA ILE A 6 -4.76 19.35 4.79
C ILE A 6 -5.54 18.15 4.30
N ASP A 7 -6.65 18.38 3.61
CA ASP A 7 -7.42 17.33 2.97
C ASP A 7 -6.59 16.62 1.89
N GLU A 8 -6.69 15.29 1.83
CA GLU A 8 -5.94 14.45 0.89
C GLU A 8 -6.21 14.80 -0.58
N LEU A 9 -7.37 15.35 -0.89
CA LEU A 9 -7.73 15.82 -2.23
C LEU A 9 -6.80 16.91 -2.77
N TYR A 10 -6.15 17.67 -1.87
CA TYR A 10 -5.20 18.70 -2.26
C TYR A 10 -3.83 18.15 -2.62
N PHE A 11 -3.46 16.94 -2.20
CA PHE A 11 -2.15 16.37 -2.48
C PHE A 11 -2.00 15.98 -3.95
N VAL A 12 -0.88 16.40 -4.58
CA VAL A 12 -0.57 16.06 -5.97
C VAL A 12 0.54 15.02 -6.04
N ARG A 13 1.76 15.40 -5.64
CA ARG A 13 2.91 14.51 -5.67
C ARG A 13 4.00 14.96 -4.71
N PRO A 14 4.78 14.02 -4.17
CA PRO A 14 5.90 14.30 -3.28
C PRO A 14 7.17 14.69 -4.06
N TYR A 15 8.01 15.49 -3.40
CA TYR A 15 9.36 15.80 -3.79
C TYR A 15 10.29 15.66 -2.59
N TYR A 16 11.46 15.09 -2.79
CA TYR A 16 12.52 15.17 -1.80
C TYR A 16 13.29 16.46 -1.98
N LEU A 17 13.43 17.21 -0.90
CA LEU A 17 14.16 18.46 -0.89
C LEU A 17 15.53 18.22 -0.29
N ILE A 18 16.56 18.64 -0.98
CA ILE A 18 17.95 18.56 -0.53
C ILE A 18 18.54 19.96 -0.47
N PRO A 19 19.43 20.26 0.50
CA PRO A 19 20.07 21.56 0.58
C PRO A 19 21.10 21.71 -0.54
N ASP A 20 21.18 22.93 -1.10
CA ASP A 20 22.20 23.29 -2.07
C ASP A 20 23.30 24.14 -1.42
N GLY A 21 24.54 23.75 -1.64
CA GLY A 21 25.71 24.45 -1.10
C GLY A 21 25.83 24.40 0.43
N LYS A 22 26.98 24.88 0.93
CA LYS A 22 27.32 24.77 2.35
C LYS A 22 26.46 25.65 3.25
N VAL A 23 26.11 26.86 2.80
CA VAL A 23 25.26 27.81 3.54
C VAL A 23 23.81 27.34 3.65
N GLY A 24 23.33 26.62 2.62
CA GLY A 24 21.98 26.06 2.63
C GLY A 24 21.77 24.96 3.67
N HIS A 25 22.81 24.24 4.04
CA HIS A 25 22.72 23.12 4.99
C HIS A 25 22.28 23.54 6.40
N ASP A 26 22.78 24.68 6.90
CA ASP A 26 22.47 25.12 8.25
C ASP A 26 21.01 25.58 8.35
N ALA A 27 20.55 26.40 7.41
CA ALA A 27 19.17 26.86 7.34
C ALA A 27 18.20 25.68 7.14
N TYR A 28 18.55 24.73 6.27
CA TYR A 28 17.80 23.52 6.03
C TYR A 28 17.64 22.68 7.29
N ALA A 29 18.74 22.47 8.05
CA ALA A 29 18.72 21.71 9.27
C ALA A 29 17.83 22.34 10.33
N VAL A 30 17.93 23.68 10.50
CA VAL A 30 17.09 24.45 11.45
C VAL A 30 15.61 24.30 11.10
N ILE A 31 15.24 24.49 9.84
CA ILE A 31 13.85 24.35 9.39
C ILE A 31 13.34 22.93 9.65
N ARG A 32 14.11 21.92 9.26
CA ARG A 32 13.74 20.52 9.47
C ARG A 32 13.49 20.19 10.94
N GLU A 33 14.43 20.55 11.83
CA GLU A 33 14.30 20.27 13.26
C GLU A 33 13.17 21.05 13.91
N THR A 34 12.93 22.29 13.46
CA THR A 34 11.78 23.09 13.92
C THR A 34 10.46 22.41 13.57
N LEU A 35 10.27 22.01 12.31
CA LEU A 35 9.05 21.33 11.87
C LEU A 35 8.86 19.99 12.61
N ARG A 36 9.95 19.24 12.82
CA ARG A 36 9.92 17.98 13.53
C ARG A 36 9.53 18.15 14.99
N SER A 37 10.19 19.08 15.72
CA SER A 37 9.96 19.30 17.14
C SER A 37 8.55 19.80 17.46
N MET A 38 7.93 20.50 16.51
CA MET A 38 6.58 21.04 16.64
C MET A 38 5.49 20.10 16.10
N ASP A 39 5.87 19.01 15.43
CA ASP A 39 4.96 18.14 14.67
C ASP A 39 4.05 18.91 13.71
N LYS A 40 4.69 19.82 12.93
CA LYS A 40 4.01 20.74 12.04
C LYS A 40 4.50 20.58 10.62
N VAL A 41 3.64 20.97 9.69
CA VAL A 41 4.00 21.22 8.29
C VAL A 41 4.00 22.72 8.02
N ALA A 42 4.91 23.17 7.15
CA ALA A 42 4.96 24.55 6.69
C ALA A 42 4.41 24.64 5.26
N LEU A 43 3.61 25.66 4.98
CA LEU A 43 3.22 25.98 3.61
C LEU A 43 4.19 26.99 3.02
N ALA A 44 4.63 26.70 1.81
CA ALA A 44 5.52 27.59 1.04
C ALA A 44 5.01 27.69 -0.40
N ARG A 45 5.58 28.65 -1.13
CA ARG A 45 5.37 28.79 -2.58
C ARG A 45 6.67 28.48 -3.30
N VAL A 46 6.55 27.77 -4.42
CA VAL A 46 7.67 27.37 -5.24
C VAL A 46 7.32 27.55 -6.71
N VAL A 47 8.27 28.04 -7.50
CA VAL A 47 8.10 28.13 -8.95
C VAL A 47 8.74 26.88 -9.57
N LEU A 48 7.91 26.05 -10.18
CA LEU A 48 8.33 24.87 -10.93
C LEU A 48 7.82 25.01 -12.37
N THR A 49 8.68 24.81 -13.33
CA THR A 49 8.32 24.81 -14.77
C THR A 49 7.57 26.09 -15.17
N ASN A 50 8.05 27.27 -14.71
CA ASN A 50 7.47 28.61 -14.98
C ASN A 50 6.08 28.86 -14.39
N ARG A 51 5.63 28.04 -13.43
CA ARG A 51 4.37 28.21 -12.73
C ARG A 51 4.59 28.19 -11.23
N GLU A 52 3.90 29.08 -10.50
CA GLU A 52 3.86 29.02 -9.05
C GLU A 52 3.01 27.84 -8.57
N HIS A 53 3.48 27.20 -7.53
CA HIS A 53 2.78 26.12 -6.84
C HIS A 53 2.85 26.32 -5.33
N VAL A 54 1.83 25.84 -4.64
CA VAL A 54 1.87 25.71 -3.18
C VAL A 54 2.48 24.37 -2.83
N ILE A 55 3.36 24.33 -1.84
CA ILE A 55 4.02 23.13 -1.36
C ILE A 55 3.93 23.06 0.17
N ALA A 56 3.55 21.90 0.69
CA ALA A 56 3.59 21.60 2.11
C ALA A 56 4.92 20.91 2.44
N LEU A 57 5.69 21.47 3.36
CA LEU A 57 6.99 20.97 3.81
C LEU A 57 6.82 20.17 5.09
N GLU A 58 7.31 18.95 5.08
CA GLU A 58 7.28 18.01 6.21
C GLU A 58 8.69 17.50 6.51
N ALA A 59 9.06 17.43 7.79
CA ALA A 59 10.30 16.78 8.19
C ALA A 59 10.15 15.27 8.13
N ARG A 60 11.06 14.60 7.41
CA ARG A 60 11.05 13.14 7.29
C ARG A 60 12.47 12.60 7.44
N ASP A 61 12.70 11.81 8.48
CA ASP A 61 14.01 11.27 8.82
C ASP A 61 15.11 12.36 8.81
N LYS A 62 16.10 12.22 7.96
CA LYS A 62 17.20 13.19 7.83
C LYS A 62 16.90 14.32 6.83
N GLY A 63 15.71 14.33 6.22
CA GLY A 63 15.38 15.22 5.12
C GLY A 63 14.10 16.01 5.32
N LEU A 64 13.78 16.78 4.28
CA LEU A 64 12.50 17.43 4.11
C LEU A 64 11.81 16.84 2.89
N MET A 65 10.53 16.54 3.04
CA MET A 65 9.64 16.20 1.94
C MET A 65 8.71 17.37 1.64
N GLY A 66 8.62 17.75 0.38
CA GLY A 66 7.66 18.74 -0.10
C GLY A 66 6.54 18.05 -0.84
N MET A 67 5.30 18.26 -0.41
CA MET A 67 4.12 17.77 -1.10
C MET A 67 3.49 18.91 -1.87
N LEU A 68 3.45 18.84 -3.21
CA LEU A 68 2.72 19.83 -4.02
C LEU A 68 1.22 19.72 -3.74
N LEU A 69 0.61 20.90 -3.62
CA LEU A 69 -0.81 21.03 -3.37
C LEU A 69 -1.55 21.61 -4.59
N ARG A 70 -2.79 21.17 -4.75
CA ARG A 70 -3.76 21.79 -5.67
C ARG A 70 -4.21 23.14 -5.13
N TYR A 71 -4.58 24.02 -6.02
CA TYR A 71 -5.35 25.22 -5.67
C TYR A 71 -6.82 24.86 -5.44
N PRO A 72 -7.56 25.63 -4.61
CA PRO A 72 -8.97 25.34 -4.32
C PRO A 72 -9.85 25.20 -5.56
N TYR A 73 -9.58 25.95 -6.62
CA TYR A 73 -10.33 25.88 -7.89
C TYR A 73 -10.04 24.60 -8.71
N GLU A 74 -9.01 23.84 -8.36
CA GLU A 74 -8.66 22.56 -9.00
C GLU A 74 -9.33 21.36 -8.30
N VAL A 75 -9.95 21.58 -7.14
CA VAL A 75 -10.67 20.58 -6.36
C VAL A 75 -12.15 20.80 -6.51
N ARG A 76 -12.86 19.78 -6.96
CA ARG A 76 -14.33 19.83 -7.08
C ARG A 76 -14.98 19.51 -5.75
N ALA A 77 -16.15 20.08 -5.50
CA ALA A 77 -16.89 19.79 -4.30
C ALA A 77 -17.47 18.35 -4.34
N GLU A 78 -17.33 17.61 -3.25
CA GLU A 78 -17.89 16.25 -3.12
C GLU A 78 -19.40 16.21 -3.35
N SER A 79 -20.09 17.27 -2.94
CA SER A 79 -21.54 17.41 -3.12
C SER A 79 -21.97 17.38 -4.59
N GLU A 80 -21.10 17.75 -5.54
CA GLU A 80 -21.41 17.66 -6.97
C GLU A 80 -21.54 16.19 -7.45
N TYR A 81 -20.98 15.26 -6.67
CA TYR A 81 -20.94 13.84 -7.06
C TYR A 81 -21.78 12.95 -6.15
N PHE A 82 -21.92 13.32 -4.86
CA PHE A 82 -22.49 12.42 -3.87
C PHE A 82 -23.96 12.74 -3.56
N ASN A 83 -24.47 13.91 -3.95
CA ASN A 83 -25.85 14.30 -3.67
C ASN A 83 -26.90 13.37 -4.28
N ASP A 84 -26.57 12.72 -5.41
CA ASP A 84 -27.49 11.80 -6.10
C ASP A 84 -27.36 10.35 -5.61
N ILE A 85 -26.47 10.07 -4.65
CA ILE A 85 -26.33 8.73 -4.07
C ILE A 85 -27.51 8.49 -3.12
N GLN A 86 -28.29 7.46 -3.44
CA GLN A 86 -29.47 7.10 -2.65
C GLN A 86 -29.08 6.36 -1.37
N ASP A 87 -29.74 6.73 -0.27
CA ASP A 87 -29.62 5.98 0.98
C ASP A 87 -30.30 4.61 0.86
N VAL A 88 -29.54 3.55 1.02
CA VAL A 88 -30.01 2.18 0.98
C VAL A 88 -30.03 1.59 2.40
N LYS A 89 -31.12 0.90 2.76
CA LYS A 89 -31.17 0.18 4.04
C LYS A 89 -30.23 -1.02 4.02
N ILE A 90 -29.19 -0.96 4.84
CA ILE A 90 -28.22 -2.04 5.02
C ILE A 90 -28.68 -2.88 6.22
N THR A 91 -28.90 -4.18 6.01
CA THR A 91 -29.21 -5.11 7.11
C THR A 91 -27.92 -5.49 7.85
N LYS A 92 -28.07 -5.86 9.11
CA LYS A 92 -26.93 -6.30 9.93
C LYS A 92 -26.19 -7.48 9.30
N ASP A 93 -26.93 -8.45 8.79
CA ASP A 93 -26.36 -9.65 8.17
C ASP A 93 -25.52 -9.32 6.92
N MET A 94 -25.96 -8.35 6.10
CA MET A 94 -25.19 -7.87 4.94
C MET A 94 -23.89 -7.21 5.38
N LEU A 95 -23.96 -6.41 6.44
CA LEU A 95 -22.79 -5.73 6.98
C LEU A 95 -21.80 -6.73 7.59
N ASP A 96 -22.26 -7.69 8.37
CA ASP A 96 -21.41 -8.69 9.02
C ASP A 96 -20.74 -9.60 7.97
N LEU A 97 -21.47 -10.00 6.91
CA LEU A 97 -20.92 -10.75 5.80
C LEU A 97 -19.84 -9.97 5.05
N ALA A 98 -20.09 -8.68 4.77
CA ALA A 98 -19.13 -7.81 4.11
C ALA A 98 -17.87 -7.60 4.96
N LYS A 99 -18.03 -7.36 6.27
CA LYS A 99 -16.89 -7.25 7.21
C LYS A 99 -16.03 -8.50 7.20
N HIS A 100 -16.65 -9.68 7.27
CA HIS A 100 -15.90 -10.95 7.24
C HIS A 100 -15.07 -11.09 5.97
N ILE A 101 -15.61 -10.72 4.80
CA ILE A 101 -14.85 -10.74 3.54
C ILE A 101 -13.68 -9.74 3.58
N VAL A 102 -13.88 -8.53 4.09
CA VAL A 102 -12.82 -7.53 4.23
C VAL A 102 -11.73 -8.02 5.17
N GLU A 103 -12.07 -8.60 6.32
CA GLU A 103 -11.13 -9.16 7.28
C GLU A 103 -10.28 -10.27 6.66
N GLN A 104 -10.89 -11.18 5.91
CA GLN A 104 -10.17 -12.27 5.22
C GLN A 104 -9.20 -11.76 4.14
N LYS A 105 -9.50 -10.63 3.51
CA LYS A 105 -8.68 -10.03 2.46
C LYS A 105 -7.77 -8.91 2.97
N SER A 106 -7.90 -8.52 4.22
CA SER A 106 -7.04 -7.52 4.84
C SER A 106 -5.63 -8.05 4.98
N GLY A 107 -4.65 -7.22 4.68
CA GLY A 107 -3.25 -7.56 4.76
C GLY A 107 -2.40 -6.32 4.96
N HIS A 108 -1.12 -6.51 5.17
CA HIS A 108 -0.17 -5.43 5.23
C HIS A 108 0.05 -4.83 3.83
N PHE A 109 0.11 -3.50 3.76
CA PHE A 109 0.42 -2.83 2.50
C PHE A 109 1.88 -3.10 2.12
N ASP A 110 2.08 -3.65 0.95
CA ASP A 110 3.39 -3.98 0.41
C ASP A 110 3.47 -3.40 -1.01
N SER A 111 4.23 -2.32 -1.14
CA SER A 111 4.37 -1.61 -2.41
C SER A 111 5.10 -2.43 -3.48
N GLU A 112 5.94 -3.40 -3.08
CA GLU A 112 6.68 -4.24 -4.02
C GLU A 112 5.77 -5.20 -4.80
N LYS A 113 4.55 -5.45 -4.27
CA LYS A 113 3.53 -6.27 -4.96
C LYS A 113 2.77 -5.53 -6.06
N PHE A 114 2.96 -4.22 -6.19
CA PHE A 114 2.31 -3.40 -7.22
C PHE A 114 3.21 -3.13 -8.43
N GLU A 115 4.05 -4.09 -8.78
CA GLU A 115 4.88 -4.00 -9.99
C GLU A 115 4.00 -4.17 -11.25
N ASP A 116 3.93 -3.11 -12.05
CA ASP A 116 3.19 -3.07 -13.32
C ASP A 116 3.92 -3.90 -14.40
N GLU A 117 5.24 -4.05 -14.28
CA GLU A 117 6.07 -4.74 -15.27
C GLU A 117 5.98 -6.27 -15.19
N SER A 118 5.63 -6.86 -14.04
CA SER A 118 5.61 -8.31 -13.87
C SER A 118 4.57 -8.98 -14.79
N ALA A 119 3.41 -8.38 -14.96
CA ALA A 119 2.36 -8.88 -15.85
C ALA A 119 2.78 -8.83 -17.33
N LEU A 120 3.51 -7.81 -17.74
CA LEU A 120 4.02 -7.66 -19.09
C LEU A 120 5.18 -8.62 -19.36
N GLN A 121 6.08 -8.79 -18.40
CA GLN A 121 7.19 -9.75 -18.47
C GLN A 121 6.67 -11.18 -18.56
N ASP A 122 5.68 -11.56 -17.75
CA ASP A 122 5.02 -12.86 -17.79
C ASP A 122 4.35 -13.13 -19.16
N LEU A 123 3.67 -12.12 -19.71
CA LEU A 123 3.07 -12.22 -21.05
C LEU A 123 4.11 -12.39 -22.15
N LEU A 124 5.23 -11.66 -22.08
CA LEU A 124 6.34 -11.78 -23.02
C LEU A 124 7.03 -13.14 -22.90
N GLN A 125 7.18 -13.65 -21.69
CA GLN A 125 7.81 -14.95 -21.45
C GLN A 125 6.92 -16.10 -21.93
N LYS A 126 5.60 -16.03 -21.72
CA LYS A 126 4.60 -16.96 -22.27
C LYS A 126 4.59 -16.94 -23.78
N LYS A 127 4.70 -15.76 -24.40
CA LYS A 127 4.77 -15.61 -25.86
C LYS A 127 6.06 -16.17 -26.45
N LYS A 128 7.20 -15.98 -25.78
CA LYS A 128 8.49 -16.55 -26.18
C LYS A 128 8.51 -18.07 -26.06
N SER A 129 7.85 -18.64 -25.05
CA SER A 129 7.75 -20.10 -24.84
C SER A 129 6.66 -20.78 -25.69
N GLY A 130 5.97 -20.04 -26.57
CA GLY A 130 4.92 -20.60 -27.43
C GLY A 130 3.67 -21.04 -26.68
N GLN A 131 3.50 -20.64 -25.42
CA GLN A 131 2.31 -20.96 -24.66
C GLN A 131 1.13 -20.09 -25.07
N PRO A 132 -0.09 -20.66 -25.18
CA PRO A 132 -1.27 -19.91 -25.57
C PRO A 132 -1.57 -18.86 -24.50
N ILE A 133 -1.64 -17.60 -24.90
CA ILE A 133 -2.11 -16.52 -24.04
C ILE A 133 -3.60 -16.71 -23.85
N ALA A 134 -4.03 -17.02 -22.64
CA ALA A 134 -5.46 -17.11 -22.32
C ALA A 134 -6.10 -15.74 -22.61
N LYS A 135 -7.05 -15.69 -23.54
CA LYS A 135 -7.87 -14.50 -23.73
C LYS A 135 -8.56 -14.21 -22.41
N VAL A 136 -8.30 -13.02 -21.87
CA VAL A 136 -9.08 -12.53 -20.72
C VAL A 136 -10.54 -12.59 -21.17
N ALA A 137 -11.32 -13.48 -20.56
CA ALA A 137 -12.74 -13.56 -20.82
C ALA A 137 -13.33 -12.18 -20.49
N SER A 138 -13.86 -11.51 -21.50
CA SER A 138 -14.61 -10.27 -21.29
C SER A 138 -15.75 -10.60 -20.33
N ARG A 139 -15.75 -10.00 -19.16
CA ARG A 139 -16.89 -10.09 -18.25
C ARG A 139 -18.08 -9.52 -18.99
N THR A 140 -18.96 -10.39 -19.44
CA THR A 140 -20.27 -10.00 -19.98
C THR A 140 -21.01 -9.30 -18.84
N SER A 141 -21.14 -7.99 -18.95
CA SER A 141 -22.02 -7.19 -18.11
C SER A 141 -23.46 -7.56 -18.46
N GLY A 142 -24.07 -8.38 -17.65
CA GLY A 142 -25.43 -8.77 -17.93
C GLY A 142 -26.00 -9.79 -16.96
N ASN A 143 -26.10 -9.43 -15.73
CA ASN A 143 -27.15 -9.86 -14.80
C ASN A 143 -26.98 -9.01 -13.54
N VAL A 144 -28.05 -8.40 -13.08
CA VAL A 144 -28.12 -7.83 -11.73
C VAL A 144 -28.02 -9.02 -10.78
N ILE A 145 -26.79 -9.42 -10.47
CA ILE A 145 -26.52 -10.43 -9.46
C ILE A 145 -26.88 -9.78 -8.14
N ASP A 146 -27.77 -10.41 -7.38
CA ASP A 146 -28.04 -9.98 -6.03
C ASP A 146 -26.70 -9.87 -5.30
N ILE A 147 -26.44 -8.70 -4.72
CA ILE A 147 -25.19 -8.43 -3.99
C ILE A 147 -24.90 -9.52 -2.96
N MET A 148 -25.94 -10.08 -2.32
CA MET A 148 -25.83 -11.15 -1.35
C MET A 148 -25.33 -12.45 -1.99
N ASP A 149 -25.76 -12.76 -3.19
CA ASP A 149 -25.29 -13.98 -3.90
C ASP A 149 -23.85 -13.79 -4.39
N ALA A 150 -23.48 -12.59 -4.83
CA ALA A 150 -22.10 -12.27 -5.20
C ALA A 150 -21.16 -12.36 -3.97
N LEU A 151 -21.58 -11.86 -2.82
CA LEU A 151 -20.83 -11.94 -1.57
C LEU A 151 -20.68 -13.39 -1.08
N ARG A 152 -21.75 -14.20 -1.15
CA ARG A 152 -21.70 -15.64 -0.82
C ARG A 152 -20.81 -16.43 -1.77
N ALA A 153 -20.83 -16.11 -3.06
CA ALA A 153 -19.94 -16.73 -4.05
C ALA A 153 -18.47 -16.39 -3.75
N SER A 154 -18.18 -15.14 -3.42
CA SER A 154 -16.82 -14.70 -3.05
C SER A 154 -16.27 -15.40 -1.80
N LEU A 155 -17.14 -15.77 -0.86
CA LEU A 155 -16.74 -16.58 0.31
C LEU A 155 -16.42 -18.04 -0.03
N LYS A 156 -17.12 -18.62 -1.00
CA LYS A 156 -16.87 -20.01 -1.45
C LYS A 156 -15.59 -20.14 -2.26
N ASP A 157 -15.22 -19.13 -3.02
CA ASP A 157 -13.99 -19.11 -3.85
C ASP A 157 -12.72 -18.80 -3.04
N SER A 158 -12.84 -18.25 -1.85
CA SER A 158 -11.73 -18.05 -0.92
C SER A 158 -11.35 -19.38 -0.27
N LYS A 159 -10.59 -20.24 -0.99
CA LYS A 159 -9.85 -21.33 -0.35
C LYS A 159 -8.92 -20.72 0.68
N PRO A 160 -8.96 -21.15 1.95
CA PRO A 160 -7.97 -20.72 2.93
C PRO A 160 -6.59 -21.12 2.39
N LEU A 161 -5.67 -20.17 2.31
CA LEU A 161 -4.26 -20.46 2.15
C LEU A 161 -3.87 -21.37 3.31
N SER A 162 -3.88 -22.69 3.07
CA SER A 162 -3.56 -23.69 4.06
C SER A 162 -2.12 -23.43 4.50
N SER A 163 -1.96 -22.83 5.66
CA SER A 163 -0.73 -22.90 6.42
C SER A 163 -0.51 -24.37 6.76
N LYS A 164 0.33 -25.05 5.96
CA LYS A 164 0.80 -26.40 6.33
C LYS A 164 1.44 -26.27 7.71
N PRO A 165 1.02 -27.05 8.70
CA PRO A 165 1.68 -27.04 9.99
C PRO A 165 3.13 -27.51 9.78
N VAL A 166 4.07 -26.67 10.14
CA VAL A 166 5.49 -27.01 10.20
C VAL A 166 5.62 -28.10 11.24
N LYS A 167 5.89 -29.35 10.80
CA LYS A 167 6.25 -30.45 11.71
C LYS A 167 7.48 -30.06 12.51
N PRO A 168 7.48 -30.19 13.86
CA PRO A 168 8.68 -29.93 14.63
C PRO A 168 9.75 -30.95 14.23
N LEU A 169 10.95 -30.46 13.88
CA LEU A 169 12.12 -31.30 13.67
C LEU A 169 12.44 -32.03 14.99
N ALA A 170 12.31 -33.36 14.98
CA ALA A 170 12.74 -34.21 16.08
C ALA A 170 14.25 -34.04 16.29
N LYS A 171 14.62 -33.60 17.50
CA LYS A 171 16.02 -33.57 17.97
C LYS A 171 16.56 -35.01 18.00
N LYS A 172 17.47 -35.35 17.07
CA LYS A 172 18.27 -36.57 17.16
C LYS A 172 19.28 -36.42 18.29
N ASN A 173 19.10 -37.16 19.37
CA ASN A 173 20.12 -37.35 20.38
C ASN A 173 21.29 -38.16 19.82
N PRO A 174 22.53 -37.76 19.96
CA PRO A 174 23.68 -38.61 19.64
C PRO A 174 23.86 -39.68 20.72
N LYS A 175 23.70 -40.94 20.33
CA LYS A 175 24.04 -42.07 21.15
C LYS A 175 25.55 -42.08 21.41
N ALA A 176 25.91 -42.11 22.70
CA ALA A 176 27.26 -42.37 23.19
C ALA A 176 27.72 -43.77 22.75
N LYS A 177 28.86 -43.86 22.07
CA LYS A 177 29.57 -45.12 21.84
C LYS A 177 30.41 -45.43 23.04
N SER A 178 30.09 -46.55 23.69
CA SER A 178 30.87 -47.17 24.74
C SER A 178 32.23 -47.66 24.23
N ALA A 179 33.26 -47.30 24.94
CA ALA A 179 34.63 -47.77 24.72
C ALA A 179 34.76 -49.28 25.06
N ALA A 180 35.18 -50.05 24.09
CA ALA A 180 35.62 -51.42 24.31
C ALA A 180 37.10 -51.42 24.72
N LYS A 181 37.32 -52.03 25.86
CA LYS A 181 38.60 -52.30 26.50
C LYS A 181 39.40 -53.34 25.73
N ARG A 182 40.59 -53.00 25.23
CA ARG A 182 41.56 -54.00 24.76
C ARG A 182 42.60 -54.22 25.83
N LYS A 183 42.68 -55.51 26.25
CA LYS A 183 43.74 -56.06 27.10
C LYS A 183 45.00 -56.32 26.25
N ALA A 184 46.11 -56.06 26.91
CA ALA A 184 47.44 -56.33 26.44
C ALA A 184 47.76 -57.83 26.50
N GLY A 185 48.59 -58.27 25.59
CA GLY A 185 49.53 -59.33 25.69
C GLY A 185 50.91 -58.81 25.37
#